data_22efaab44981fdfc6c6c92bf65e246d1
#
_entry.id   22efaab44981fdfc6c6c92bf65e246d1
#
_cell.length_a   1.000
_cell.length_b   1.000
_cell.length_c   1.000
_cell.angle_alpha   90.00
_cell.angle_beta   90.00
_cell.angle_gamma   90.00
#
_symmetry.space_group_name_H-M   'P 1'
#
loop_
_entity.id
_entity.type
_entity.pdbx_description
1 polymer ?
#
loop_
_entity_poly.entity_id
_entity_poly.type
_entity_poly.pdbx_seq_one_letter_code
_entity_poly.pdbx_strand_id
1 'polypeptide(L)'
;MSWVRLAGVIGLIALVIVGILAYYSIFRESGIEKIVIVVNPIPKERVEVEARELESFLESRLGVDVEIYFPTSIAAIVESLRFGHAHVALGIGSLPASLAVSVANVDMPLVEVREVIIDGKHDAAPYYYSYWIVLKDSPYKDLSELRGRRACFPSELSTSGYIFPMYKLVQLGYLKPPVDPRQFFSEVIFAGGYAQCWEALRKGHVDVTIMAGDVPVSLFWEAMNKSRVLEKQGPIPSHVVLISKSLPDELKNKIIEALLELNNRPDLMRKFVSAIFIRFEKGNIEEHLKPLIEALDATGLKDRYLRG
;
A
#
# COMPACT_ATOMS: atom_id res chain seq x y z
N MET A 1 -54.48 -12.17 22.76
CA MET A 1 -53.38 -12.19 21.79
C MET A 1 -53.66 -13.38 20.87
N SER A 2 -53.84 -13.22 19.55
CA SER A 2 -54.22 -14.33 18.68
C SER A 2 -53.11 -15.33 18.52
N TRP A 3 -53.43 -16.61 18.47
CA TRP A 3 -52.47 -17.73 18.28
C TRP A 3 -51.50 -17.49 17.10
N VAL A 4 -51.92 -16.79 16.07
CA VAL A 4 -51.11 -16.42 14.91
C VAL A 4 -49.96 -15.45 15.25
N ARG A 5 -50.23 -14.49 16.15
CA ARG A 5 -49.19 -13.56 16.63
C ARG A 5 -48.17 -14.23 17.54
N LEU A 6 -48.60 -15.18 18.36
CA LEU A 6 -47.68 -15.96 19.20
C LEU A 6 -46.78 -16.88 18.39
N ALA A 7 -47.32 -17.55 17.36
CA ALA A 7 -46.56 -18.39 16.43
C ALA A 7 -45.53 -17.57 15.64
N GLY A 8 -45.89 -16.35 15.19
CA GLY A 8 -44.95 -15.46 14.51
C GLY A 8 -43.76 -14.99 15.37
N VAL A 9 -44.03 -14.66 16.67
CA VAL A 9 -42.97 -14.28 17.61
C VAL A 9 -42.05 -15.45 17.92
N ILE A 10 -42.59 -16.66 18.13
CA ILE A 10 -41.78 -17.87 18.35
C ILE A 10 -40.92 -18.19 17.12
N GLY A 11 -41.46 -18.05 15.90
CA GLY A 11 -40.71 -18.25 14.66
C GLY A 11 -39.55 -17.25 14.50
N LEU A 12 -39.77 -16.00 14.86
CA LEU A 12 -38.72 -14.96 14.82
C LEU A 12 -37.60 -15.24 15.82
N ILE A 13 -37.97 -15.63 17.06
CA ILE A 13 -37.01 -16.00 18.12
C ILE A 13 -36.19 -17.23 17.69
N ALA A 14 -36.83 -18.23 17.10
CA ALA A 14 -36.15 -19.42 16.61
C ALA A 14 -35.14 -19.09 15.50
N LEU A 15 -35.51 -18.22 14.53
CA LEU A 15 -34.59 -17.75 13.48
C LEU A 15 -33.40 -16.99 14.06
N VAL A 16 -33.61 -16.12 15.06
CA VAL A 16 -32.53 -15.40 15.73
C VAL A 16 -31.60 -16.38 16.48
N ILE A 17 -32.16 -17.35 17.18
CA ILE A 17 -31.35 -18.37 17.88
C ILE A 17 -30.57 -19.23 16.92
N VAL A 18 -31.16 -19.67 15.81
CA VAL A 18 -30.47 -20.42 14.75
C VAL A 18 -29.35 -19.58 14.14
N GLY A 19 -29.61 -18.28 13.87
CA GLY A 19 -28.60 -17.35 13.40
C GLY A 19 -27.43 -17.18 14.40
N ILE A 20 -27.73 -17.03 15.68
CA ILE A 20 -26.73 -16.96 16.75
C ILE A 20 -25.94 -18.26 16.86
N LEU A 21 -26.61 -19.42 16.83
CA LEU A 21 -25.96 -20.73 16.93
C LEU A 21 -25.08 -21.00 15.69
N ALA A 22 -25.54 -20.66 14.50
CA ALA A 22 -24.74 -20.76 13.28
C ALA A 22 -23.52 -19.83 13.34
N TYR A 23 -23.71 -18.60 13.81
CA TYR A 23 -22.62 -17.65 14.07
C TYR A 23 -21.60 -18.21 15.06
N TYR A 24 -22.05 -18.73 16.21
CA TYR A 24 -21.17 -19.35 17.21
C TYR A 24 -20.47 -20.62 16.69
N SER A 25 -21.12 -21.45 15.87
CA SER A 25 -20.50 -22.67 15.35
C SER A 25 -19.37 -22.36 14.38
N ILE A 26 -19.57 -21.40 13.47
CA ILE A 26 -18.55 -20.99 12.47
C ILE A 26 -17.31 -20.43 13.16
N PHE A 27 -17.49 -19.56 14.18
CA PHE A 27 -16.36 -18.96 14.90
C PHE A 27 -15.71 -19.93 15.90
N ARG A 28 -16.44 -20.87 16.47
CA ARG A 28 -15.92 -21.88 17.39
C ARG A 28 -15.16 -23.01 16.67
N GLU A 29 -15.54 -23.36 15.44
CA GLU A 29 -14.81 -24.32 14.61
C GLU A 29 -13.53 -23.73 14.04
N SER A 30 -13.44 -22.41 13.77
CA SER A 30 -12.23 -21.77 13.25
C SER A 30 -11.17 -21.51 14.32
N GLY A 31 -11.52 -21.47 15.60
CA GLY A 31 -10.61 -21.17 16.71
C GLY A 31 -10.01 -19.74 16.66
N ILE A 32 -10.54 -18.87 15.77
CA ILE A 32 -10.04 -17.50 15.59
C ILE A 32 -10.83 -16.56 16.49
N GLU A 33 -10.21 -16.16 17.60
CA GLU A 33 -10.79 -15.23 18.56
C GLU A 33 -10.40 -13.77 18.26
N LYS A 34 -9.32 -13.57 17.49
CA LYS A 34 -8.78 -12.24 17.19
C LYS A 34 -8.24 -12.16 15.77
N ILE A 35 -8.55 -11.04 15.08
CA ILE A 35 -7.96 -10.67 13.80
C ILE A 35 -6.86 -9.63 14.04
N VAL A 36 -5.64 -9.96 13.63
CA VAL A 36 -4.50 -9.04 13.64
C VAL A 36 -4.36 -8.41 12.25
N ILE A 37 -4.39 -7.08 12.21
CA ILE A 37 -4.24 -6.26 11.01
C ILE A 37 -2.94 -5.49 11.10
N VAL A 38 -2.07 -5.64 10.11
CA VAL A 38 -0.85 -4.84 10.00
C VAL A 38 -1.04 -3.70 9.02
N VAL A 39 -0.43 -2.57 9.32
CA VAL A 39 -0.44 -1.36 8.48
C VAL A 39 0.98 -0.85 8.28
N ASN A 40 1.18 0.09 7.36
CA ASN A 40 2.48 0.70 7.16
C ASN A 40 3.04 1.30 8.47
N PRO A 41 4.38 1.26 8.67
CA PRO A 41 5.00 1.86 9.84
C PRO A 41 4.66 3.35 9.96
N ILE A 42 4.15 3.75 11.12
CA ILE A 42 3.88 5.15 11.48
C ILE A 42 4.65 5.46 12.79
N PRO A 43 5.12 6.70 13.01
CA PRO A 43 5.73 7.09 14.28
C PRO A 43 4.76 6.83 15.45
N LYS A 44 5.21 6.10 16.47
CA LYS A 44 4.41 5.54 17.57
C LYS A 44 3.59 6.56 18.38
N GLU A 45 3.96 7.82 18.40
CA GLU A 45 3.41 8.84 19.29
C GLU A 45 1.98 9.30 18.94
N ARG A 46 1.47 8.92 17.78
CA ARG A 46 0.10 9.24 17.30
C ARG A 46 -0.90 8.08 17.35
N VAL A 47 -0.45 6.90 17.70
CA VAL A 47 -1.07 5.66 17.25
C VAL A 47 -2.12 5.06 18.20
N GLU A 48 -1.90 5.10 19.52
CA GLU A 48 -2.70 4.26 20.45
C GLU A 48 -4.18 4.67 20.61
N VAL A 49 -4.49 5.96 20.57
CA VAL A 49 -5.89 6.44 20.76
C VAL A 49 -6.71 6.26 19.49
N GLU A 50 -6.07 6.34 18.38
CA GLU A 50 -6.71 6.42 17.08
C GLU A 50 -6.98 5.02 16.47
N ALA A 51 -6.07 4.04 16.68
CA ALA A 51 -6.29 2.67 16.21
C ALA A 51 -7.55 2.05 16.80
N ARG A 52 -7.87 2.35 18.06
CA ARG A 52 -9.06 1.83 18.74
C ARG A 52 -10.38 2.19 18.05
N GLU A 53 -10.47 3.36 17.41
CA GLU A 53 -11.69 3.74 16.69
C GLU A 53 -11.89 2.86 15.44
N LEU A 54 -10.80 2.57 14.72
CA LEU A 54 -10.83 1.66 13.57
C LEU A 54 -11.01 0.19 14.03
N GLU A 55 -10.33 -0.23 15.11
CA GLU A 55 -10.51 -1.54 15.72
C GLU A 55 -11.97 -1.77 16.09
N SER A 56 -12.57 -0.87 16.90
CA SER A 56 -13.96 -0.98 17.33
C SER A 56 -14.96 -0.95 16.16
N PHE A 57 -14.67 -0.18 15.12
CA PHE A 57 -15.46 -0.23 13.90
C PHE A 57 -15.45 -1.62 13.28
N LEU A 58 -14.27 -2.22 13.11
CA LEU A 58 -14.14 -3.56 12.52
C LEU A 58 -14.69 -4.65 13.42
N GLU A 59 -14.42 -4.61 14.72
CA GLU A 59 -14.96 -5.56 15.71
C GLU A 59 -16.48 -5.65 15.64
N SER A 60 -17.16 -4.50 15.52
CA SER A 60 -18.63 -4.44 15.44
C SER A 60 -19.20 -5.13 14.19
N ARG A 61 -18.41 -5.32 13.12
CA ARG A 61 -18.79 -5.98 11.87
C ARG A 61 -18.37 -7.44 11.85
N LEU A 62 -17.19 -7.72 12.40
CA LEU A 62 -16.61 -9.06 12.37
C LEU A 62 -17.11 -9.94 13.52
N GLY A 63 -17.44 -9.34 14.67
CA GLY A 63 -17.86 -10.04 15.86
C GLY A 63 -16.75 -10.82 16.56
N VAL A 64 -15.50 -10.48 16.28
CA VAL A 64 -14.27 -10.97 16.91
C VAL A 64 -13.39 -9.80 17.27
N ASP A 65 -12.46 -9.99 18.19
CA ASP A 65 -11.48 -8.96 18.55
C ASP A 65 -10.62 -8.56 17.33
N VAL A 66 -10.32 -7.27 17.22
CA VAL A 66 -9.43 -6.74 16.18
C VAL A 66 -8.28 -5.99 16.82
N GLU A 67 -7.06 -6.33 16.42
CA GLU A 67 -5.85 -5.63 16.85
C GLU A 67 -5.16 -5.04 15.63
N ILE A 68 -4.91 -3.73 15.64
CA ILE A 68 -4.10 -3.06 14.62
C ILE A 68 -2.67 -2.96 15.12
N TYR A 69 -1.78 -3.64 14.43
CA TYR A 69 -0.36 -3.67 14.75
C TYR A 69 0.44 -2.82 13.75
N PHE A 70 1.37 -2.02 14.28
CA PHE A 70 2.26 -1.16 13.52
C PHE A 70 3.68 -1.73 13.52
N PRO A 71 4.08 -2.47 12.48
CA PRO A 71 5.41 -3.02 12.38
C PRO A 71 6.47 -1.92 12.26
N THR A 72 7.71 -2.24 12.64
CA THR A 72 8.84 -1.30 12.58
C THR A 72 9.41 -1.14 11.17
N SER A 73 9.04 -2.01 10.23
CA SER A 73 9.51 -1.98 8.85
C SER A 73 8.54 -2.67 7.90
N ILE A 74 8.65 -2.39 6.61
CA ILE A 74 7.90 -3.08 5.54
C ILE A 74 8.22 -4.58 5.51
N ALA A 75 9.47 -4.96 5.74
CA ALA A 75 9.86 -6.37 5.81
C ALA A 75 9.12 -7.09 6.95
N ALA A 76 8.94 -6.45 8.11
CA ALA A 76 8.21 -7.02 9.23
C ALA A 76 6.71 -7.24 8.91
N ILE A 77 6.11 -6.46 8.01
CA ILE A 77 4.74 -6.70 7.51
C ILE A 77 4.69 -8.05 6.76
N VAL A 78 5.61 -8.23 5.81
CA VAL A 78 5.67 -9.46 4.99
C VAL A 78 5.91 -10.70 5.87
N GLU A 79 6.83 -10.61 6.81
CA GLU A 79 7.13 -11.70 7.76
C GLU A 79 5.95 -12.00 8.69
N SER A 80 5.22 -10.97 9.17
CA SER A 80 4.03 -11.17 9.99
C SER A 80 2.93 -11.94 9.24
N LEU A 81 2.72 -11.65 7.96
CA LEU A 81 1.79 -12.41 7.12
C LEU A 81 2.30 -13.83 6.84
N ARG A 82 3.60 -13.97 6.54
CA ARG A 82 4.22 -15.26 6.23
C ARG A 82 4.13 -16.26 7.37
N PHE A 83 4.36 -15.81 8.60
CA PHE A 83 4.33 -16.66 9.81
C PHE A 83 2.95 -16.72 10.48
N GLY A 84 1.92 -16.09 9.91
CA GLY A 84 0.56 -16.11 10.46
C GLY A 84 0.40 -15.27 11.74
N HIS A 85 1.33 -14.36 12.03
CA HIS A 85 1.20 -13.40 13.13
C HIS A 85 0.22 -12.27 12.78
N ALA A 86 -0.02 -12.04 11.49
CA ALA A 86 -1.04 -11.13 10.99
C ALA A 86 -1.95 -11.84 9.97
N HIS A 87 -3.22 -11.44 9.97
CA HIS A 87 -4.26 -12.00 9.10
C HIS A 87 -4.57 -11.09 7.91
N VAL A 88 -4.42 -9.77 8.09
CA VAL A 88 -4.72 -8.74 7.11
C VAL A 88 -3.59 -7.72 7.08
N ALA A 89 -3.29 -7.19 5.89
CA ALA A 89 -2.44 -6.00 5.76
C ALA A 89 -3.18 -4.93 4.97
N LEU A 90 -3.21 -3.69 5.50
CA LEU A 90 -3.88 -2.55 4.90
C LEU A 90 -2.89 -1.52 4.36
N GLY A 91 -3.19 -0.96 3.20
CA GLY A 91 -2.43 0.16 2.64
C GLY A 91 -1.01 -0.22 2.23
N ILE A 92 -0.79 -1.44 1.76
CA ILE A 92 0.53 -1.95 1.43
C ILE A 92 0.87 -1.62 -0.03
N GLY A 93 2.04 -1.04 -0.25
CA GLY A 93 2.53 -0.74 -1.59
C GLY A 93 2.67 -1.99 -2.47
N SER A 94 2.55 -1.81 -3.78
CA SER A 94 2.46 -2.93 -4.72
C SER A 94 3.70 -3.85 -4.75
N LEU A 95 4.93 -3.32 -4.55
CA LEU A 95 6.11 -4.18 -4.47
C LEU A 95 6.13 -5.05 -3.20
N PRO A 96 5.98 -4.51 -1.98
CA PRO A 96 5.83 -5.33 -0.78
C PRO A 96 4.66 -6.32 -0.86
N ALA A 97 3.55 -5.93 -1.49
CA ALA A 97 2.41 -6.81 -1.70
C ALA A 97 2.77 -7.99 -2.63
N SER A 98 3.48 -7.75 -3.73
CA SER A 98 3.96 -8.80 -4.64
C SER A 98 4.92 -9.75 -3.93
N LEU A 99 5.80 -9.23 -3.07
CA LEU A 99 6.69 -10.05 -2.24
C LEU A 99 5.86 -10.91 -1.26
N ALA A 100 4.90 -10.31 -0.53
CA ALA A 100 4.05 -11.07 0.38
C ALA A 100 3.28 -12.19 -0.33
N VAL A 101 2.73 -11.92 -1.52
CA VAL A 101 2.04 -12.95 -2.34
C VAL A 101 2.98 -14.09 -2.73
N SER A 102 4.27 -13.82 -2.94
CA SER A 102 5.24 -14.85 -3.33
C SER A 102 5.72 -15.74 -2.17
N VAL A 103 5.72 -15.23 -0.92
CA VAL A 103 6.29 -15.93 0.25
C VAL A 103 5.27 -16.25 1.34
N ALA A 104 4.11 -15.61 1.33
CA ALA A 104 3.02 -15.84 2.28
C ALA A 104 1.75 -16.33 1.55
N ASN A 105 0.95 -17.11 2.23
CA ASN A 105 -0.30 -17.63 1.69
C ASN A 105 -1.41 -16.57 1.83
N VAL A 106 -1.41 -15.55 0.96
CA VAL A 106 -2.35 -14.41 0.99
C VAL A 106 -3.08 -14.20 -0.33
N ASP A 107 -4.26 -13.58 -0.26
CA ASP A 107 -5.02 -13.03 -1.38
C ASP A 107 -4.96 -11.50 -1.36
N MET A 108 -5.21 -10.87 -2.53
CA MET A 108 -5.33 -9.41 -2.69
C MET A 108 -6.73 -9.05 -3.21
N PRO A 109 -7.74 -8.96 -2.34
CA PRO A 109 -9.13 -8.75 -2.79
C PRO A 109 -9.46 -7.30 -3.10
N LEU A 110 -8.73 -6.34 -2.54
CA LEU A 110 -9.05 -4.92 -2.63
C LEU A 110 -7.85 -4.07 -3.03
N VAL A 111 -8.14 -3.05 -3.82
CA VAL A 111 -7.21 -1.99 -4.23
C VAL A 111 -7.62 -0.69 -3.59
N GLU A 112 -6.65 0.12 -3.16
CA GLU A 112 -6.86 1.44 -2.59
C GLU A 112 -6.91 2.49 -3.71
N VAL A 113 -8.06 3.14 -3.89
CA VAL A 113 -8.17 4.39 -4.65
C VAL A 113 -7.71 5.52 -3.75
N ARG A 114 -6.76 6.32 -4.22
CA ARG A 114 -6.08 7.36 -3.45
C ARG A 114 -6.25 8.71 -4.10
N GLU A 115 -6.18 9.77 -3.30
CA GLU A 115 -5.99 11.11 -3.83
C GLU A 115 -4.57 11.19 -4.41
N VAL A 116 -4.48 11.45 -5.72
CA VAL A 116 -3.23 11.45 -6.47
C VAL A 116 -3.12 12.72 -7.31
N ILE A 117 -1.90 13.05 -7.73
CA ILE A 117 -1.67 14.14 -8.67
C ILE A 117 -1.16 13.55 -9.98
N ILE A 118 -1.99 13.68 -11.02
CA ILE A 118 -1.70 13.21 -12.37
C ILE A 118 -1.65 14.43 -13.30
N ASP A 119 -0.51 14.65 -13.95
CA ASP A 119 -0.29 15.75 -14.87
C ASP A 119 -0.68 17.13 -14.30
N GLY A 120 -0.35 17.34 -13.01
CA GLY A 120 -0.57 18.59 -12.30
C GLY A 120 -2.03 18.81 -11.86
N LYS A 121 -2.89 17.77 -11.89
CA LYS A 121 -4.28 17.82 -11.46
C LYS A 121 -4.53 16.81 -10.35
N HIS A 122 -5.39 17.19 -9.39
CA HIS A 122 -5.91 16.25 -8.42
C HIS A 122 -6.85 15.25 -9.10
N ASP A 123 -6.69 14.00 -8.77
CA ASP A 123 -7.50 12.89 -9.26
C ASP A 123 -7.70 11.85 -8.14
N ALA A 124 -8.64 10.92 -8.34
CA ALA A 124 -8.88 9.77 -7.48
C ALA A 124 -8.69 8.51 -8.31
N ALA A 125 -7.57 7.83 -8.14
CA ALA A 125 -7.22 6.69 -8.99
C ALA A 125 -6.59 5.53 -8.21
N PRO A 126 -6.73 4.27 -8.71
CA PRO A 126 -6.01 3.11 -8.21
C PRO A 126 -4.60 3.00 -8.83
N TYR A 127 -4.11 4.06 -9.41
CA TYR A 127 -2.76 4.19 -9.97
C TYR A 127 -2.29 5.64 -9.90
N TYR A 128 -0.98 5.83 -10.04
CA TYR A 128 -0.35 7.15 -10.05
C TYR A 128 0.92 7.13 -10.90
N TYR A 129 1.64 8.26 -10.92
CA TYR A 129 2.91 8.41 -11.62
C TYR A 129 3.99 8.90 -10.67
N SER A 130 5.24 8.67 -11.01
CA SER A 130 6.37 9.32 -10.37
C SER A 130 7.23 10.07 -11.40
N TYR A 131 8.07 10.96 -10.89
CA TYR A 131 8.74 11.96 -11.69
C TYR A 131 10.20 12.06 -11.27
N TRP A 132 11.10 12.04 -12.24
CA TRP A 132 12.48 12.46 -12.02
C TRP A 132 12.52 13.98 -11.92
N ILE A 133 13.03 14.53 -10.81
CA ILE A 133 13.08 15.96 -10.57
C ILE A 133 14.48 16.43 -10.22
N VAL A 134 14.83 17.60 -10.74
CA VAL A 134 16.01 18.40 -10.40
C VAL A 134 15.57 19.80 -9.98
N LEU A 135 16.40 20.58 -9.29
CA LEU A 135 16.05 21.97 -8.97
C LEU A 135 15.85 22.79 -10.26
N LYS A 136 15.01 23.83 -10.23
CA LYS A 136 14.73 24.69 -11.42
C LYS A 136 15.96 25.33 -12.03
N ASP A 137 16.92 25.72 -11.19
CA ASP A 137 18.20 26.34 -11.54
C ASP A 137 19.29 25.33 -11.89
N SER A 138 19.00 24.04 -11.77
CA SER A 138 19.91 22.97 -12.19
C SER A 138 20.28 23.10 -13.65
N PRO A 139 21.55 22.87 -14.03
CA PRO A 139 21.97 22.86 -15.43
C PRO A 139 21.38 21.70 -16.23
N TYR A 140 20.96 20.60 -15.56
CA TYR A 140 20.51 19.37 -16.22
C TYR A 140 19.11 19.53 -16.79
N LYS A 141 18.94 19.29 -18.09
CA LYS A 141 17.68 19.41 -18.82
C LYS A 141 17.13 18.08 -19.31
N ASP A 142 17.97 17.06 -19.29
CA ASP A 142 17.66 15.72 -19.76
C ASP A 142 18.20 14.67 -18.77
N LEU A 143 17.53 13.52 -18.70
CA LEU A 143 17.88 12.44 -17.77
C LEU A 143 19.27 11.84 -18.11
N SER A 144 19.71 11.88 -19.38
CA SER A 144 21.05 11.42 -19.79
C SER A 144 22.19 12.23 -19.19
N GLU A 145 21.98 13.52 -18.92
CA GLU A 145 22.98 14.44 -18.34
C GLU A 145 23.25 14.14 -16.85
N LEU A 146 22.42 13.29 -16.26
CA LEU A 146 22.58 12.85 -14.87
C LEU A 146 23.58 11.71 -14.71
N ARG A 147 24.16 11.19 -15.79
CA ARG A 147 25.21 10.19 -15.71
C ARG A 147 26.40 10.71 -14.90
N GLY A 148 26.82 9.93 -13.89
CA GLY A 148 27.88 10.32 -12.98
C GLY A 148 27.48 11.38 -11.94
N ARG A 149 26.19 11.68 -11.78
CA ARG A 149 25.66 12.60 -10.77
C ARG A 149 25.19 11.84 -9.52
N ARG A 150 24.83 12.59 -8.46
CA ARG A 150 24.38 12.04 -7.18
C ARG A 150 22.87 11.94 -7.17
N ALA A 151 22.33 10.78 -6.80
CA ALA A 151 20.90 10.52 -6.76
C ALA A 151 20.42 10.12 -5.37
N CYS A 152 19.20 10.52 -5.00
CA CYS A 152 18.51 10.05 -3.82
C CYS A 152 17.24 9.29 -4.19
N PHE A 153 17.08 8.11 -3.60
CA PHE A 153 15.87 7.29 -3.68
C PHE A 153 15.27 7.08 -2.29
N PRO A 154 13.93 7.03 -2.16
CA PRO A 154 13.28 6.84 -0.84
C PRO A 154 13.68 5.52 -0.17
N SER A 155 13.63 4.40 -0.91
CA SER A 155 13.92 3.06 -0.43
C SER A 155 14.10 2.11 -1.62
N GLU A 156 14.90 1.07 -1.46
CA GLU A 156 14.99 -0.01 -2.46
C GLU A 156 13.66 -0.77 -2.62
N LEU A 157 12.80 -0.80 -1.58
CA LEU A 157 11.48 -1.41 -1.61
C LEU A 157 10.38 -0.46 -2.10
N SER A 158 10.74 0.71 -2.64
CA SER A 158 9.77 1.66 -3.17
C SER A 158 9.43 1.35 -4.62
N THR A 159 8.17 1.03 -4.89
CA THR A 159 7.68 0.81 -6.27
C THR A 159 7.91 2.06 -7.12
N SER A 160 7.37 3.20 -6.70
CA SER A 160 7.42 4.47 -7.45
C SER A 160 8.73 5.24 -7.27
N GLY A 161 9.41 5.04 -6.13
CA GLY A 161 10.65 5.75 -5.83
C GLY A 161 11.91 5.03 -6.31
N TYR A 162 11.82 3.75 -6.70
CA TYR A 162 12.99 2.99 -7.13
C TYR A 162 12.71 2.08 -8.33
N ILE A 163 11.73 1.16 -8.26
CA ILE A 163 11.54 0.16 -9.32
C ILE A 163 11.18 0.82 -10.65
N PHE A 164 10.16 1.66 -10.69
CA PHE A 164 9.75 2.35 -11.91
C PHE A 164 10.79 3.35 -12.43
N PRO A 165 11.50 4.12 -11.58
CA PRO A 165 12.67 4.88 -12.02
C PRO A 165 13.76 4.02 -12.68
N MET A 166 14.12 2.87 -12.12
CA MET A 166 15.08 1.95 -12.74
C MET A 166 14.56 1.40 -14.07
N TYR A 167 13.28 1.06 -14.13
CA TYR A 167 12.63 0.62 -15.37
C TYR A 167 12.69 1.71 -16.45
N LYS A 168 12.46 2.98 -16.10
CA LYS A 168 12.60 4.11 -17.02
C LYS A 168 14.04 4.20 -17.57
N LEU A 169 15.07 4.04 -16.73
CA LEU A 169 16.47 4.05 -17.18
C LEU A 169 16.78 2.90 -18.14
N VAL A 170 16.16 1.73 -17.95
CA VAL A 170 16.29 0.59 -18.88
C VAL A 170 15.57 0.90 -20.20
N GLN A 171 14.33 1.43 -20.17
CA GLN A 171 13.57 1.80 -21.35
C GLN A 171 14.32 2.82 -22.24
N LEU A 172 15.04 3.75 -21.61
CA LEU A 172 15.85 4.75 -22.28
C LEU A 172 17.25 4.24 -22.70
N GLY A 173 17.57 2.99 -22.39
CA GLY A 173 18.86 2.38 -22.73
C GLY A 173 20.04 2.86 -21.87
N TYR A 174 19.78 3.52 -20.73
CA TYR A 174 20.82 4.06 -19.86
C TYR A 174 21.36 3.02 -18.88
N LEU A 175 20.55 2.01 -18.53
CA LEU A 175 20.95 0.85 -17.72
C LEU A 175 20.61 -0.45 -18.46
N LYS A 176 21.36 -1.50 -18.12
CA LYS A 176 21.13 -2.88 -18.58
C LYS A 176 20.77 -3.78 -17.40
N PRO A 177 19.86 -4.75 -17.57
CA PRO A 177 19.58 -5.74 -16.54
C PRO A 177 20.78 -6.67 -16.27
N PRO A 178 20.99 -7.15 -15.04
CA PRO A 178 20.32 -6.69 -13.81
C PRO A 178 20.78 -5.28 -13.42
N VAL A 179 19.83 -4.42 -13.09
CA VAL A 179 20.12 -3.00 -12.84
C VAL A 179 20.83 -2.78 -11.50
N ASP A 180 21.86 -1.94 -11.54
CA ASP A 180 22.44 -1.27 -10.37
C ASP A 180 22.50 0.23 -10.69
N PRO A 181 21.83 1.09 -9.91
CA PRO A 181 21.85 2.54 -10.18
C PRO A 181 23.25 3.15 -10.14
N ARG A 182 24.22 2.50 -9.46
CA ARG A 182 25.62 2.94 -9.42
C ARG A 182 26.34 2.80 -10.76
N GLN A 183 25.76 2.06 -11.71
CA GLN A 183 26.28 2.03 -13.10
C GLN A 183 25.94 3.31 -13.87
N PHE A 184 25.00 4.10 -13.37
CA PHE A 184 24.60 5.36 -13.99
C PHE A 184 24.98 6.57 -13.13
N PHE A 185 24.77 6.50 -11.81
CA PHE A 185 25.07 7.57 -10.85
C PHE A 185 26.40 7.33 -10.16
N SER A 186 27.14 8.41 -9.85
CA SER A 186 28.39 8.32 -9.06
C SER A 186 28.14 8.02 -7.59
N GLU A 187 26.99 8.49 -7.08
CA GLU A 187 26.57 8.27 -5.69
C GLU A 187 25.07 8.03 -5.65
N VAL A 188 24.67 7.06 -4.81
CA VAL A 188 23.28 6.68 -4.60
C VAL A 188 22.99 6.64 -3.11
N ILE A 189 22.01 7.43 -2.67
CA ILE A 189 21.55 7.51 -1.28
C ILE A 189 20.12 6.96 -1.20
N PHE A 190 19.85 6.14 -0.18
CA PHE A 190 18.51 5.74 0.22
C PHE A 190 18.17 6.45 1.53
N ALA A 191 17.31 7.48 1.47
CA ALA A 191 17.08 8.39 2.59
C ALA A 191 15.89 8.02 3.48
N GLY A 192 15.18 6.94 3.18
CA GLY A 192 14.04 6.44 3.97
C GLY A 192 12.68 7.04 3.61
N GLY A 193 12.61 8.06 2.72
CA GLY A 193 11.36 8.65 2.29
C GLY A 193 11.50 9.77 1.27
N TYR A 194 10.39 10.18 0.66
CA TYR A 194 10.35 11.25 -0.35
C TYR A 194 10.70 12.61 0.22
N ALA A 195 10.22 12.91 1.44
CA ALA A 195 10.53 14.18 2.09
C ALA A 195 12.02 14.34 2.37
N GLN A 196 12.69 13.26 2.81
CA GLN A 196 14.12 13.23 3.08
C GLN A 196 14.94 13.41 1.79
N CYS A 197 14.53 12.74 0.71
CA CYS A 197 15.17 12.89 -0.60
C CYS A 197 14.93 14.29 -1.18
N TRP A 198 13.74 14.86 -1.02
CA TRP A 198 13.47 16.24 -1.40
C TRP A 198 14.37 17.21 -0.65
N GLU A 199 14.53 17.01 0.66
CA GLU A 199 15.40 17.85 1.48
C GLU A 199 16.87 17.71 1.06
N ALA A 200 17.34 16.50 0.73
CA ALA A 200 18.68 16.27 0.21
C ALA A 200 18.92 17.00 -1.12
N LEU A 201 17.96 16.98 -2.04
CA LEU A 201 18.00 17.72 -3.29
C LEU A 201 18.01 19.24 -3.04
N ARG A 202 17.10 19.73 -2.18
CA ARG A 202 16.96 21.15 -1.88
C ARG A 202 18.23 21.75 -1.24
N LYS A 203 18.97 20.93 -0.47
CA LYS A 203 20.26 21.33 0.16
C LYS A 203 21.48 21.10 -0.74
N GLY A 204 21.29 20.58 -1.96
CA GLY A 204 22.39 20.29 -2.87
C GLY A 204 23.27 19.10 -2.48
N HIS A 205 22.79 18.23 -1.58
CA HIS A 205 23.49 17.00 -1.23
C HIS A 205 23.43 15.99 -2.38
N VAL A 206 22.39 16.04 -3.21
CA VAL A 206 22.21 15.25 -4.42
C VAL A 206 21.79 16.15 -5.57
N ASP A 207 21.93 15.67 -6.79
CA ASP A 207 21.65 16.41 -8.02
C ASP A 207 20.25 16.07 -8.57
N VAL A 208 19.69 14.91 -8.20
CA VAL A 208 18.41 14.41 -8.68
C VAL A 208 17.71 13.57 -7.61
N THR A 209 16.40 13.57 -7.63
CA THR A 209 15.56 12.64 -6.88
C THR A 209 14.27 12.30 -7.60
N ILE A 210 13.44 11.48 -6.96
CA ILE A 210 12.11 11.09 -7.42
C ILE A 210 11.06 11.78 -6.56
N MET A 211 9.96 12.21 -7.20
CA MET A 211 8.73 12.63 -6.52
C MET A 211 7.57 11.81 -7.06
N ALA A 212 6.71 11.31 -6.17
CA ALA A 212 5.54 10.50 -6.56
C ALA A 212 4.25 11.32 -6.47
N GLY A 213 3.29 11.02 -7.33
CA GLY A 213 1.99 11.70 -7.36
C GLY A 213 1.05 11.30 -6.22
N ASP A 214 1.45 10.34 -5.40
CA ASP A 214 0.70 9.82 -4.25
C ASP A 214 1.32 10.18 -2.89
N VAL A 215 2.25 11.14 -2.86
CA VAL A 215 2.73 11.72 -1.59
C VAL A 215 1.73 12.76 -1.07
N PRO A 216 1.85 13.19 0.21
CA PRO A 216 1.03 14.30 0.71
C PRO A 216 1.08 15.50 -0.24
N VAL A 217 -0.10 16.06 -0.54
CA VAL A 217 -0.29 17.14 -1.54
C VAL A 217 0.61 18.34 -1.30
N SER A 218 0.80 18.72 -0.03
CA SER A 218 1.70 19.82 0.35
C SER A 218 3.15 19.55 -0.03
N LEU A 219 3.65 18.34 0.20
CA LEU A 219 4.99 17.92 -0.17
C LEU A 219 5.16 17.92 -1.70
N PHE A 220 4.16 17.37 -2.42
CA PHE A 220 4.19 17.35 -3.88
C PHE A 220 4.36 18.75 -4.46
N TRP A 221 3.48 19.68 -4.06
CA TRP A 221 3.52 21.04 -4.61
C TRP A 221 4.72 21.84 -4.14
N GLU A 222 5.19 21.63 -2.89
CA GLU A 222 6.44 22.25 -2.45
C GLU A 222 7.61 21.86 -3.37
N ALA A 223 7.73 20.56 -3.68
CA ALA A 223 8.79 20.06 -4.54
C ALA A 223 8.62 20.53 -5.99
N MET A 224 7.44 20.35 -6.58
CA MET A 224 7.19 20.66 -8.00
C MET A 224 7.32 22.17 -8.30
N ASN A 225 6.95 23.03 -7.35
CA ASN A 225 7.11 24.48 -7.50
C ASN A 225 8.56 24.93 -7.52
N LYS A 226 9.50 24.15 -7.00
CA LYS A 226 10.94 24.47 -6.92
C LYS A 226 11.80 23.60 -7.84
N SER A 227 11.20 22.65 -8.53
CA SER A 227 11.89 21.70 -9.39
C SER A 227 11.43 21.76 -10.84
N ARG A 228 12.18 21.09 -11.69
CA ARG A 228 11.85 20.76 -13.06
C ARG A 228 11.77 19.25 -13.21
N VAL A 229 10.71 18.76 -13.85
CA VAL A 229 10.56 17.37 -14.23
C VAL A 229 11.41 17.08 -15.45
N LEU A 230 12.22 16.03 -15.39
CA LEU A 230 13.00 15.53 -16.53
C LEU A 230 12.29 14.37 -17.22
N GLU A 231 11.67 13.46 -16.43
CA GLU A 231 10.96 12.30 -16.95
C GLU A 231 9.81 11.90 -16.02
N LYS A 232 8.80 11.26 -16.60
CA LYS A 232 7.63 10.68 -15.93
C LYS A 232 7.62 9.16 -16.15
N GLN A 233 7.26 8.39 -15.14
CA GLN A 233 7.10 6.94 -15.24
C GLN A 233 5.81 6.47 -14.55
N GLY A 234 5.25 5.39 -15.07
CA GLY A 234 3.99 4.78 -14.67
C GLY A 234 3.14 4.39 -15.89
N PRO A 235 1.87 4.00 -15.69
CA PRO A 235 1.12 4.02 -14.43
C PRO A 235 1.67 3.04 -13.40
N ILE A 236 1.70 3.47 -12.15
CA ILE A 236 2.22 2.71 -11.01
C ILE A 236 1.03 2.20 -10.22
N PRO A 237 0.92 0.90 -9.95
CA PRO A 237 -0.18 0.35 -9.16
C PRO A 237 -0.26 0.95 -7.75
N SER A 238 -1.46 1.32 -7.32
CA SER A 238 -1.70 1.86 -5.99
C SER A 238 -1.55 0.78 -4.91
N HIS A 239 -1.74 1.18 -3.66
CA HIS A 239 -1.71 0.30 -2.50
C HIS A 239 -2.87 -0.68 -2.50
N VAL A 240 -2.71 -1.78 -1.79
CA VAL A 240 -3.65 -2.89 -1.79
C VAL A 240 -3.93 -3.39 -0.37
N VAL A 241 -4.94 -4.25 -0.26
CA VAL A 241 -5.22 -5.05 0.93
C VAL A 241 -4.80 -6.48 0.67
N LEU A 242 -4.09 -7.08 1.63
CA LEU A 242 -3.78 -8.50 1.65
C LEU A 242 -4.56 -9.19 2.76
N ILE A 243 -5.08 -10.39 2.48
CA ILE A 243 -5.81 -11.21 3.44
C ILE A 243 -5.24 -12.63 3.40
N SER A 244 -4.95 -13.20 4.58
CA SER A 244 -4.46 -14.58 4.70
C SER A 244 -5.48 -15.59 4.17
N LYS A 245 -5.02 -16.52 3.34
CA LYS A 245 -5.84 -17.64 2.85
C LYS A 245 -6.14 -18.68 3.93
N SER A 246 -5.46 -18.63 5.07
CA SER A 246 -5.73 -19.52 6.19
C SER A 246 -7.04 -19.20 6.93
N LEU A 247 -7.60 -17.99 6.71
CA LEU A 247 -8.90 -17.63 7.25
C LEU A 247 -10.03 -18.37 6.53
N PRO A 248 -11.11 -18.77 7.25
CA PRO A 248 -12.32 -19.30 6.63
C PRO A 248 -12.90 -18.32 5.60
N ASP A 249 -13.44 -18.85 4.50
CA ASP A 249 -13.97 -18.03 3.41
C ASP A 249 -15.07 -17.05 3.87
N GLU A 250 -15.93 -17.48 4.78
CA GLU A 250 -16.96 -16.62 5.36
C GLU A 250 -16.36 -15.42 6.11
N LEU A 251 -15.30 -15.66 6.89
CA LEU A 251 -14.62 -14.58 7.64
C LEU A 251 -13.87 -13.65 6.68
N LYS A 252 -13.21 -14.19 5.64
CA LYS A 252 -12.58 -13.38 4.58
C LYS A 252 -13.61 -12.45 3.91
N ASN A 253 -14.78 -12.98 3.56
CA ASN A 253 -15.85 -12.19 2.94
C ASN A 253 -16.36 -11.11 3.89
N LYS A 254 -16.57 -11.40 5.17
CA LYS A 254 -16.96 -10.39 6.18
C LYS A 254 -15.90 -9.30 6.32
N ILE A 255 -14.60 -9.66 6.31
CA ILE A 255 -13.51 -8.69 6.35
C ILE A 255 -13.57 -7.78 5.11
N ILE A 256 -13.73 -8.35 3.93
CA ILE A 256 -13.83 -7.57 2.67
C ILE A 256 -15.02 -6.61 2.72
N GLU A 257 -16.19 -7.06 3.18
CA GLU A 257 -17.38 -6.22 3.31
C GLU A 257 -17.18 -5.10 4.34
N ALA A 258 -16.62 -5.42 5.52
CA ALA A 258 -16.32 -4.42 6.55
C ALA A 258 -15.32 -3.37 6.05
N LEU A 259 -14.30 -3.78 5.28
CA LEU A 259 -13.36 -2.85 4.66
C LEU A 259 -14.02 -1.98 3.57
N LEU A 260 -14.92 -2.52 2.77
CA LEU A 260 -15.69 -1.74 1.81
C LEU A 260 -16.65 -0.73 2.48
N GLU A 261 -17.18 -1.05 3.67
CA GLU A 261 -17.96 -0.09 4.46
C GLU A 261 -17.13 1.12 4.93
N LEU A 262 -15.80 1.00 5.06
CA LEU A 262 -14.91 2.13 5.35
C LEU A 262 -14.93 3.21 4.24
N ASN A 263 -15.45 2.89 3.06
CA ASN A 263 -15.69 3.89 2.02
C ASN A 263 -16.68 4.98 2.48
N ASN A 264 -17.55 4.66 3.44
CA ASN A 264 -18.47 5.62 4.08
C ASN A 264 -17.82 6.31 5.32
N ARG A 265 -16.65 5.87 5.74
CA ARG A 265 -15.88 6.39 6.89
C ARG A 265 -14.41 6.56 6.49
N PRO A 266 -14.10 7.33 5.42
CA PRO A 266 -12.73 7.53 4.96
C PRO A 266 -11.85 8.23 6.02
N ASP A 267 -12.47 8.93 6.99
CA ASP A 267 -11.81 9.54 8.13
C ASP A 267 -10.99 8.52 8.93
N LEU A 268 -11.50 7.32 9.17
CA LEU A 268 -10.81 6.25 9.89
C LEU A 268 -9.55 5.80 9.16
N MET A 269 -9.64 5.61 7.84
CA MET A 269 -8.49 5.23 7.03
C MET A 269 -7.46 6.36 6.93
N ARG A 270 -7.90 7.62 6.78
CA ARG A 270 -7.00 8.77 6.64
C ARG A 270 -6.20 9.08 7.89
N LYS A 271 -6.77 8.80 9.06
CA LYS A 271 -6.08 8.98 10.34
C LYS A 271 -4.92 8.00 10.52
N PHE A 272 -5.08 6.71 10.11
CA PHE A 272 -4.20 5.63 10.56
C PHE A 272 -3.42 4.93 9.47
N VAL A 273 -4.02 4.79 8.28
CA VAL A 273 -3.49 3.92 7.24
C VAL A 273 -2.92 4.74 6.09
N SER A 274 -3.69 5.69 5.59
CA SER A 274 -3.32 6.45 4.40
C SER A 274 -4.00 7.82 4.39
N ALA A 275 -3.24 8.89 4.63
CA ALA A 275 -3.76 10.26 4.65
C ALA A 275 -4.47 10.68 3.36
N ILE A 276 -4.20 10.00 2.26
CA ILE A 276 -4.72 10.26 0.92
C ILE A 276 -5.74 9.19 0.47
N PHE A 277 -6.23 8.37 1.40
CA PHE A 277 -7.26 7.37 1.13
C PHE A 277 -8.57 8.02 0.65
N ILE A 278 -9.16 7.47 -0.40
CA ILE A 278 -10.49 7.84 -0.90
C ILE A 278 -11.48 6.69 -0.65
N ARG A 279 -11.19 5.48 -1.17
CA ARG A 279 -12.03 4.30 -1.04
C ARG A 279 -11.28 3.03 -1.39
N PHE A 280 -11.84 1.90 -1.02
CA PHE A 280 -11.48 0.60 -1.55
C PHE A 280 -12.35 0.23 -2.76
N GLU A 281 -11.75 -0.48 -3.72
CA GLU A 281 -12.43 -1.14 -4.83
C GLU A 281 -12.00 -2.60 -4.89
N LYS A 282 -12.89 -3.49 -5.35
CA LYS A 282 -12.49 -4.86 -5.66
C LYS A 282 -11.48 -4.86 -6.79
N GLY A 283 -10.39 -5.59 -6.63
CA GLY A 283 -9.31 -5.64 -7.59
C GLY A 283 -9.00 -7.05 -8.08
N ASN A 284 -8.42 -7.14 -9.27
CA ASN A 284 -7.79 -8.34 -9.78
C ASN A 284 -6.28 -8.20 -9.61
N ILE A 285 -5.68 -9.12 -8.86
CA ILE A 285 -4.24 -9.09 -8.52
C ILE A 285 -3.36 -9.11 -9.77
N GLU A 286 -3.67 -9.97 -10.74
CA GLU A 286 -2.85 -10.14 -11.94
C GLU A 286 -2.87 -8.88 -12.80
N GLU A 287 -4.05 -8.30 -13.00
CA GLU A 287 -4.22 -7.07 -13.77
C GLU A 287 -3.59 -5.87 -13.06
N HIS A 288 -3.87 -5.72 -11.76
CA HIS A 288 -3.38 -4.57 -10.99
C HIS A 288 -1.85 -4.56 -10.87
N LEU A 289 -1.23 -5.71 -10.63
CA LEU A 289 0.22 -5.81 -10.45
C LEU A 289 1.00 -5.99 -11.76
N LYS A 290 0.33 -6.19 -12.90
CA LYS A 290 0.97 -6.41 -14.20
C LYS A 290 2.06 -5.37 -14.53
N PRO A 291 1.81 -4.05 -14.41
CA PRO A 291 2.85 -3.05 -14.71
C PRO A 291 4.10 -3.17 -13.82
N LEU A 292 3.91 -3.57 -12.56
CA LEU A 292 5.03 -3.81 -11.65
C LEU A 292 5.82 -5.06 -12.04
N ILE A 293 5.13 -6.16 -12.38
CA ILE A 293 5.80 -7.40 -12.80
C ILE A 293 6.60 -7.17 -14.07
N GLU A 294 6.06 -6.43 -15.03
CA GLU A 294 6.78 -6.03 -16.25
C GLU A 294 8.03 -5.21 -15.93
N ALA A 295 7.93 -4.26 -14.99
CA ALA A 295 9.08 -3.46 -14.57
C ALA A 295 10.15 -4.31 -13.86
N LEU A 296 9.75 -5.25 -13.00
CA LEU A 296 10.68 -6.16 -12.32
C LEU A 296 11.39 -7.10 -13.30
N ASP A 297 10.66 -7.66 -14.27
CA ASP A 297 11.23 -8.50 -15.32
C ASP A 297 12.23 -7.71 -16.19
N ALA A 298 11.83 -6.54 -16.67
CA ALA A 298 12.67 -5.71 -17.53
C ALA A 298 13.92 -5.17 -16.83
N THR A 299 13.90 -4.99 -15.52
CA THR A 299 15.04 -4.53 -14.73
C THR A 299 15.94 -5.67 -14.25
N GLY A 300 15.50 -6.93 -14.37
CA GLY A 300 16.18 -8.09 -13.79
C GLY A 300 16.12 -8.13 -12.25
N LEU A 301 15.18 -7.40 -11.65
CA LEU A 301 15.01 -7.33 -10.19
C LEU A 301 14.00 -8.36 -9.66
N LYS A 302 13.28 -9.05 -10.52
CA LYS A 302 12.25 -10.03 -10.13
C LYS A 302 12.78 -11.09 -9.18
N ASP A 303 13.92 -11.69 -9.52
CA ASP A 303 14.51 -12.75 -8.71
C ASP A 303 15.00 -12.24 -7.35
N ARG A 304 15.46 -10.99 -7.29
CA ARG A 304 15.86 -10.34 -6.03
C ARG A 304 14.70 -10.13 -5.06
N TYR A 305 13.50 -9.85 -5.58
CA TYR A 305 12.35 -9.47 -4.74
C TYR A 305 11.26 -10.54 -4.65
N LEU A 306 11.15 -11.48 -5.61
CA LEU A 306 10.05 -12.44 -5.65
C LEU A 306 10.48 -13.91 -5.54
N ARG A 307 11.79 -14.22 -5.50
CA ARG A 307 12.32 -15.57 -5.37
C ARG A 307 13.18 -15.78 -4.13
N GLY A 308 13.07 -14.85 -3.16
CA GLY A 308 13.88 -14.89 -1.92
C GLY A 308 13.61 -16.07 -1.01
#